data_17b9fe9d2ac809e656721a0633bb2044
#
_entry.id   17b9fe9d2ac809e656721a0633bb2044
#
_cell.length_a   1.000
_cell.length_b   1.000
_cell.length_c   1.000
_cell.angle_alpha   90.00
_cell.angle_beta   90.00
_cell.angle_gamma   90.00
#
_symmetry.space_group_name_H-M   'P 1'
#
loop_
_entity.id
_entity.type
_entity.pdbx_description
1 polymer ?
#
loop_
_entity_poly.entity_id
_entity_poly.type
_entity_poly.pdbx_seq_one_letter_code
_entity_poly.pdbx_strand_id
1 'polypeptide(L)'
;MKFDEVKKKMTVDHNNCVGCGRCVGACNFDAIYFENDVAMKDLNAKMAEYTKAVVDGRPNFHISLIIDVSPNCDCHPENDAPLIPNIGMFCSFDPLALDRCCVDMALKQKPFENTQLTDEMSKPGAHDHGDMFTNSNPNSEWQSCLEHAAKIGLGNLEYELIKV
;
A
#
# COMPACT_ATOMS: atom_id res chain seq x y z
N MET A 1 -7.09 26.12 3.48
CA MET A 1 -8.43 25.94 4.07
C MET A 1 -9.06 27.27 4.34
N LYS A 2 -10.36 27.40 4.18
CA LYS A 2 -11.12 28.65 4.35
C LYS A 2 -12.41 28.34 5.12
N PHE A 3 -12.81 29.25 6.02
CA PHE A 3 -14.09 29.12 6.70
C PHE A 3 -15.24 29.56 5.77
N ASP A 4 -16.23 28.72 5.61
CA ASP A 4 -17.44 29.01 4.84
C ASP A 4 -18.51 29.53 5.79
N GLU A 5 -18.78 30.83 5.70
CA GLU A 5 -19.73 31.52 6.58
C GLU A 5 -21.17 31.05 6.41
N VAL A 6 -21.52 30.56 5.23
CA VAL A 6 -22.87 30.06 4.93
C VAL A 6 -23.05 28.66 5.51
N LYS A 7 -22.08 27.78 5.25
CA LYS A 7 -22.11 26.38 5.73
C LYS A 7 -21.64 26.23 7.17
N LYS A 8 -21.10 27.32 7.79
CA LYS A 8 -20.52 27.34 9.15
C LYS A 8 -19.50 26.23 9.39
N LYS A 9 -18.67 25.91 8.39
CA LYS A 9 -17.63 24.89 8.47
C LYS A 9 -16.40 25.26 7.65
N MET A 10 -15.28 24.62 7.97
CA MET A 10 -14.07 24.75 7.16
C MET A 10 -14.25 24.01 5.82
N THR A 11 -13.81 24.63 4.75
CA THR A 11 -13.78 24.04 3.41
C THR A 11 -12.39 24.13 2.82
N VAL A 12 -12.09 23.24 1.87
CA VAL A 12 -10.86 23.30 1.09
C VAL A 12 -11.10 24.23 -0.11
N ASP A 13 -10.21 25.20 -0.30
CA ASP A 13 -10.20 26.02 -1.51
C ASP A 13 -9.44 25.24 -2.59
N HIS A 14 -10.18 24.58 -3.47
CA HIS A 14 -9.62 23.71 -4.51
C HIS A 14 -8.75 24.46 -5.54
N ASN A 15 -8.93 25.77 -5.69
CA ASN A 15 -8.10 26.59 -6.58
C ASN A 15 -6.67 26.79 -6.03
N ASN A 16 -6.52 26.69 -4.72
CA ASN A 16 -5.24 26.85 -4.03
C ASN A 16 -4.74 25.55 -3.39
N CYS A 17 -5.50 24.47 -3.51
CA CYS A 17 -5.14 23.16 -2.95
C CYS A 17 -4.17 22.43 -3.90
N VAL A 18 -3.00 22.08 -3.38
CA VAL A 18 -1.98 21.30 -4.11
C VAL A 18 -2.10 19.78 -3.87
N GLY A 19 -3.12 19.34 -3.16
CA GLY A 19 -3.36 17.92 -2.90
C GLY A 19 -2.36 17.24 -1.96
N CYS A 20 -1.63 17.98 -1.13
CA CYS A 20 -0.54 17.42 -0.31
C CYS A 20 -1.01 16.56 0.89
N GLY A 21 -2.30 16.48 1.19
CA GLY A 21 -2.85 15.66 2.27
C GLY A 21 -2.56 16.12 3.69
N ARG A 22 -1.75 17.15 3.92
CA ARG A 22 -1.36 17.60 5.28
C ARG A 22 -2.54 17.94 6.18
N CYS A 23 -3.61 18.52 5.65
CA CYS A 23 -4.80 18.86 6.43
C CYS A 23 -5.56 17.61 6.88
N VAL A 24 -5.55 16.55 6.09
CA VAL A 24 -6.13 15.24 6.45
C VAL A 24 -5.30 14.62 7.56
N GLY A 25 -3.99 14.46 7.37
CA GLY A 25 -3.10 13.87 8.38
C GLY A 25 -2.95 14.68 9.70
N ALA A 26 -3.28 16.00 9.69
CA ALA A 26 -3.24 16.83 10.90
C ALA A 26 -4.57 16.88 11.67
N CYS A 27 -5.63 16.28 11.13
CA CYS A 27 -6.96 16.35 11.74
C CYS A 27 -7.17 15.18 12.71
N ASN A 28 -7.02 15.40 14.00
CA ASN A 28 -7.23 14.39 15.03
C ASN A 28 -8.72 13.97 15.22
N PHE A 29 -9.63 14.54 14.44
CA PHE A 29 -11.08 14.29 14.55
C PHE A 29 -11.66 13.65 13.29
N ASP A 30 -10.82 13.25 12.31
CA ASP A 30 -11.22 12.70 11.01
C ASP A 30 -12.27 13.55 10.28
N ALA A 31 -12.30 14.86 10.60
CA ALA A 31 -13.26 15.79 10.03
C ALA A 31 -12.88 16.26 8.61
N ILE A 32 -11.70 15.88 8.14
CA ILE A 32 -11.19 16.18 6.80
C ILE A 32 -10.82 14.85 6.15
N TYR A 33 -11.49 14.54 5.07
CA TYR A 33 -11.32 13.30 4.32
C TYR A 33 -11.23 13.59 2.82
N PHE A 34 -10.80 12.62 2.06
CA PHE A 34 -10.81 12.69 0.61
C PHE A 34 -12.23 12.45 0.08
N GLU A 35 -12.71 13.33 -0.80
CA GLU A 35 -14.07 13.26 -1.34
C GLU A 35 -14.26 12.07 -2.31
N ASN A 36 -13.18 11.65 -2.95
CA ASN A 36 -13.16 10.54 -3.88
C ASN A 36 -12.17 9.49 -3.42
N ASP A 37 -12.68 8.39 -2.92
CA ASP A 37 -11.92 7.17 -2.61
C ASP A 37 -11.54 6.38 -3.90
N VAL A 38 -11.71 7.02 -5.05
CA VAL A 38 -11.40 6.47 -6.39
C VAL A 38 -9.89 6.34 -6.62
N ALA A 39 -9.12 6.68 -5.61
CA ALA A 39 -7.71 7.01 -5.80
C ALA A 39 -6.76 5.84 -5.55
N MET A 40 -7.20 4.60 -5.26
CA MET A 40 -6.24 3.52 -5.00
C MET A 40 -5.36 3.24 -6.22
N LYS A 41 -5.92 3.16 -7.42
CA LYS A 41 -5.11 3.02 -8.64
C LYS A 41 -4.22 4.23 -8.90
N ASP A 42 -4.75 5.43 -8.69
CA ASP A 42 -3.98 6.65 -8.87
C ASP A 42 -2.87 6.78 -7.81
N LEU A 43 -3.16 6.42 -6.56
CA LEU A 43 -2.16 6.35 -5.48
C LEU A 43 -1.07 5.35 -5.84
N ASN A 44 -1.44 4.14 -6.24
CA ASN A 44 -0.52 3.08 -6.62
C ASN A 44 0.35 3.49 -7.82
N ALA A 45 -0.25 4.14 -8.83
CA ALA A 45 0.49 4.69 -9.96
C ALA A 45 1.49 5.77 -9.52
N LYS A 46 1.07 6.68 -8.62
CA LYS A 46 1.94 7.71 -8.06
C LYS A 46 3.09 7.13 -7.26
N MET A 47 2.87 6.08 -6.46
CA MET A 47 3.94 5.40 -5.73
C MET A 47 5.03 4.90 -6.68
N ALA A 48 4.65 4.23 -7.77
CA ALA A 48 5.58 3.76 -8.79
C ALA A 48 6.31 4.93 -9.50
N GLU A 49 5.59 6.00 -9.86
CA GLU A 49 6.16 7.19 -10.52
C GLU A 49 7.18 7.90 -9.61
N TYR A 50 6.86 8.10 -8.34
CA TYR A 50 7.77 8.72 -7.38
C TYR A 50 8.99 7.84 -7.10
N THR A 51 8.81 6.53 -6.98
CA THR A 51 9.93 5.59 -6.87
C THR A 51 10.85 5.73 -8.08
N LYS A 52 10.31 5.73 -9.29
CA LYS A 52 11.10 5.93 -10.52
C LYS A 52 11.84 7.27 -10.51
N ALA A 53 11.19 8.35 -10.12
CA ALA A 53 11.80 9.67 -10.06
C ALA A 53 13.00 9.73 -9.08
N VAL A 54 12.98 8.90 -8.03
CA VAL A 54 14.10 8.82 -7.07
C VAL A 54 15.26 8.00 -7.62
N VAL A 55 14.98 6.85 -8.26
CA VAL A 55 16.03 5.89 -8.64
C VAL A 55 16.56 6.07 -10.05
N ASP A 56 15.79 6.71 -10.96
CA ASP A 56 16.11 6.81 -12.38
C ASP A 56 17.46 7.53 -12.60
N GLY A 57 18.33 6.89 -13.40
CA GLY A 57 19.65 7.41 -13.72
C GLY A 57 20.65 7.45 -12.55
N ARG A 58 20.35 6.78 -11.43
CA ARG A 58 21.21 6.75 -10.23
C ARG A 58 21.57 5.32 -9.86
N PRO A 59 22.77 5.06 -9.36
CA PRO A 59 23.07 3.79 -8.71
C PRO A 59 22.12 3.59 -7.52
N ASN A 60 21.46 2.45 -7.48
CA ASN A 60 20.53 2.13 -6.40
C ASN A 60 20.63 0.65 -6.05
N PHE A 61 20.27 0.31 -4.81
CA PHE A 61 20.21 -1.04 -4.29
C PHE A 61 19.10 -1.07 -3.24
N HIS A 62 18.28 -2.10 -3.29
CA HIS A 62 17.08 -2.20 -2.48
C HIS A 62 17.16 -3.41 -1.56
N ILE A 63 16.68 -3.23 -0.34
CA ILE A 63 16.57 -4.27 0.68
C ILE A 63 15.13 -4.25 1.19
N SER A 64 14.51 -5.42 1.27
CA SER A 64 13.19 -5.60 1.82
C SER A 64 13.21 -6.63 2.93
N LEU A 65 12.60 -6.32 4.06
CA LEU A 65 12.42 -7.21 5.20
C LEU A 65 10.96 -7.65 5.25
N ILE A 66 10.70 -8.95 5.06
CA ILE A 66 9.36 -9.51 5.23
C ILE A 66 9.27 -10.04 6.65
N ILE A 67 9.00 -9.12 7.56
CA ILE A 67 8.84 -9.36 9.00
C ILE A 67 7.63 -8.57 9.50
N ASP A 68 6.95 -9.10 10.50
CA ASP A 68 5.80 -8.46 11.16
C ASP A 68 4.76 -7.89 10.18
N VAL A 69 4.42 -8.68 9.16
CA VAL A 69 3.47 -8.26 8.11
C VAL A 69 2.11 -8.05 8.70
N SER A 70 1.79 -6.81 8.98
CA SER A 70 0.55 -6.37 9.62
C SER A 70 -0.58 -6.15 8.61
N PRO A 71 -1.86 -6.23 9.05
CA PRO A 71 -3.01 -6.06 8.16
C PRO A 71 -3.12 -4.64 7.59
N ASN A 72 -2.75 -3.63 8.36
CA ASN A 72 -2.85 -2.23 7.96
C ASN A 72 -1.47 -1.64 7.69
N CYS A 73 -1.41 -0.66 6.80
CA CYS A 73 -0.22 0.15 6.57
C CYS A 73 0.14 0.90 7.86
N ASP A 74 1.44 1.09 8.10
CA ASP A 74 1.97 1.86 9.24
C ASP A 74 1.47 3.32 9.30
N CYS A 75 0.85 3.81 8.24
CA CYS A 75 0.17 5.10 8.24
C CYS A 75 -1.16 5.11 9.01
N HIS A 76 -1.69 3.94 9.38
CA HIS A 76 -2.88 3.80 10.20
C HIS A 76 -2.52 3.83 11.70
N PRO A 77 -3.33 4.47 12.54
CA PRO A 77 -3.11 4.49 13.99
C PRO A 77 -3.47 3.15 14.67
N GLU A 78 -4.32 2.35 14.03
CA GLU A 78 -4.72 1.02 14.47
C GLU A 78 -4.00 -0.06 13.66
N ASN A 79 -3.64 -1.13 14.31
CA ASN A 79 -3.08 -2.32 13.69
C ASN A 79 -3.42 -3.56 14.52
N ASP A 80 -3.08 -4.73 14.01
CA ASP A 80 -3.33 -6.01 14.65
C ASP A 80 -2.09 -6.91 14.56
N ALA A 81 -2.23 -8.12 15.06
CA ALA A 81 -1.19 -9.14 14.99
C ALA A 81 -0.72 -9.39 13.55
N PRO A 82 0.55 -9.77 13.35
CA PRO A 82 1.05 -10.14 12.04
C PRO A 82 0.18 -11.22 11.36
N LEU A 83 -0.02 -11.08 10.06
CA LEU A 83 -0.85 -12.00 9.28
C LEU A 83 -0.14 -13.33 8.97
N ILE A 84 1.19 -13.29 8.84
CA ILE A 84 2.02 -14.41 8.39
C ILE A 84 3.32 -14.49 9.20
N PRO A 85 3.99 -15.65 9.20
CA PRO A 85 5.33 -15.78 9.77
C PRO A 85 6.34 -14.85 9.10
N ASN A 86 7.36 -14.43 9.85
CA ASN A 86 8.51 -13.74 9.31
C ASN A 86 9.23 -14.62 8.28
N ILE A 87 9.56 -14.06 7.13
CA ILE A 87 10.18 -14.79 6.03
C ILE A 87 11.69 -14.52 5.99
N GLY A 88 12.10 -13.25 6.05
CA GLY A 88 13.49 -12.87 6.04
C GLY A 88 13.78 -11.59 5.26
N MET A 89 15.04 -11.48 4.82
CA MET A 89 15.55 -10.33 4.09
C MET A 89 15.77 -10.69 2.63
N PHE A 90 15.36 -9.79 1.76
CA PHE A 90 15.54 -9.89 0.32
C PHE A 90 16.25 -8.65 -0.20
N CYS A 91 17.01 -8.78 -1.26
CA CYS A 91 17.68 -7.63 -1.86
C CYS A 91 17.79 -7.76 -3.38
N SER A 92 17.80 -6.63 -4.07
CA SER A 92 17.94 -6.55 -5.53
C SER A 92 18.42 -5.15 -5.95
N PHE A 93 18.99 -5.06 -7.14
CA PHE A 93 19.20 -3.79 -7.85
C PHE A 93 17.94 -3.35 -8.63
N ASP A 94 16.96 -4.22 -8.80
CA ASP A 94 15.68 -3.94 -9.44
C ASP A 94 14.59 -3.86 -8.36
N PRO A 95 14.02 -2.66 -8.09
CA PRO A 95 13.01 -2.49 -7.04
C PRO A 95 11.71 -3.24 -7.35
N LEU A 96 11.32 -3.31 -8.62
CA LEU A 96 10.08 -3.98 -9.01
C LEU A 96 10.21 -5.50 -8.91
N ALA A 97 11.34 -6.07 -9.35
CA ALA A 97 11.63 -7.50 -9.18
C ALA A 97 11.66 -7.88 -7.69
N LEU A 98 12.21 -7.01 -6.84
CA LEU A 98 12.23 -7.22 -5.40
C LEU A 98 10.82 -7.25 -4.81
N ASP A 99 9.99 -6.25 -5.11
CA ASP A 99 8.62 -6.17 -4.60
C ASP A 99 7.79 -7.36 -5.09
N ARG A 100 7.92 -7.72 -6.37
CA ARG A 100 7.25 -8.90 -6.91
C ARG A 100 7.65 -10.17 -6.18
N CYS A 101 8.95 -10.38 -5.96
CA CYS A 101 9.45 -11.53 -5.20
C CYS A 101 8.89 -11.54 -3.77
N CYS A 102 8.89 -10.39 -3.09
CA CYS A 102 8.39 -10.27 -1.72
C CYS A 102 6.90 -10.63 -1.63
N VAL A 103 6.08 -10.12 -2.56
CA VAL A 103 4.66 -10.47 -2.65
C VAL A 103 4.47 -11.97 -2.87
N ASP A 104 5.16 -12.55 -3.84
CA ASP A 104 5.05 -13.98 -4.15
C ASP A 104 5.48 -14.87 -2.97
N MET A 105 6.47 -14.45 -2.21
CA MET A 105 6.93 -15.17 -1.01
C MET A 105 5.95 -15.03 0.15
N ALA A 106 5.33 -13.86 0.31
CA ALA A 106 4.30 -13.63 1.32
C ALA A 106 3.04 -14.45 1.02
N LEU A 107 2.58 -14.47 -0.23
CA LEU A 107 1.39 -15.22 -0.65
C LEU A 107 1.55 -16.75 -0.53
N LYS A 108 2.78 -17.26 -0.48
CA LYS A 108 3.06 -18.69 -0.22
C LYS A 108 2.94 -19.07 1.25
N GLN A 109 2.88 -18.11 2.17
CA GLN A 109 2.79 -18.40 3.59
C GLN A 109 1.36 -18.77 3.99
N LYS A 110 1.26 -19.65 4.99
CA LYS A 110 -0.02 -19.93 5.65
C LYS A 110 -0.29 -18.79 6.64
N PRO A 111 -1.42 -18.09 6.53
CA PRO A 111 -1.78 -17.07 7.51
C PRO A 111 -1.92 -17.62 8.92
N PHE A 112 -1.63 -16.77 9.91
CA PHE A 112 -1.92 -17.09 11.31
C PHE A 112 -3.43 -17.07 11.57
N GLU A 113 -3.86 -17.88 12.51
CA GLU A 113 -5.23 -17.87 13.03
C GLU A 113 -5.42 -16.71 14.04
N ASN A 114 -6.67 -16.30 14.23
CA ASN A 114 -7.05 -15.20 15.14
C ASN A 114 -6.37 -13.87 14.79
N THR A 115 -6.34 -13.53 13.52
CA THR A 115 -5.88 -12.25 12.97
C THR A 115 -7.01 -11.55 12.25
N GLN A 116 -6.86 -10.27 11.96
CA GLN A 116 -7.84 -9.51 11.17
C GLN A 116 -8.24 -10.25 9.89
N LEU A 117 -7.29 -10.88 9.20
CA LEU A 117 -7.57 -11.65 7.99
C LEU A 117 -8.54 -12.79 8.24
N THR A 118 -8.29 -13.61 9.27
CA THR A 118 -9.15 -14.76 9.59
C THR A 118 -10.51 -14.31 10.11
N ASP A 119 -10.57 -13.19 10.82
CA ASP A 119 -11.80 -12.59 11.31
C ASP A 119 -12.65 -12.06 10.16
N GLU A 120 -12.04 -11.34 9.21
CA GLU A 120 -12.73 -10.87 8.00
C GLU A 120 -13.30 -12.02 7.17
N MET A 121 -12.50 -13.08 6.96
CA MET A 121 -12.90 -14.26 6.20
C MET A 121 -13.97 -15.09 6.91
N SER A 122 -14.13 -14.96 8.22
CA SER A 122 -15.14 -15.65 9.02
C SER A 122 -16.49 -14.94 9.08
N LYS A 123 -16.57 -13.70 8.59
CA LYS A 123 -17.82 -12.92 8.59
C LYS A 123 -18.86 -13.52 7.65
N PRO A 124 -20.16 -13.50 8.02
CA PRO A 124 -21.22 -13.91 7.12
C PRO A 124 -21.19 -13.10 5.81
N GLY A 125 -21.08 -13.80 4.69
CA GLY A 125 -21.01 -13.15 3.37
C GLY A 125 -19.60 -12.70 2.97
N ALA A 126 -18.56 -13.06 3.72
CA ALA A 126 -17.18 -12.84 3.30
C ALA A 126 -16.91 -13.46 1.92
N HIS A 127 -16.22 -12.73 1.08
CA HIS A 127 -15.84 -13.17 -0.25
C HIS A 127 -14.32 -13.43 -0.29
N ASP A 128 -13.93 -14.58 -0.83
CA ASP A 128 -12.52 -14.88 -1.06
C ASP A 128 -12.07 -14.23 -2.37
N HIS A 129 -11.18 -13.26 -2.26
CA HIS A 129 -10.59 -12.54 -3.39
C HIS A 129 -9.37 -13.26 -3.99
N GLY A 130 -8.98 -14.41 -3.43
CA GLY A 130 -7.90 -15.25 -3.95
C GLY A 130 -6.51 -14.89 -3.45
N ASP A 131 -6.36 -13.82 -2.67
CA ASP A 131 -5.10 -13.47 -2.02
C ASP A 131 -5.32 -12.81 -0.65
N MET A 132 -4.32 -12.96 0.24
CA MET A 132 -4.44 -12.50 1.62
C MET A 132 -4.46 -10.97 1.74
N PHE A 133 -3.85 -10.24 0.84
CA PHE A 133 -3.80 -8.78 0.91
C PHE A 133 -5.19 -8.20 0.62
N THR A 134 -5.83 -8.67 -0.46
CA THR A 134 -7.18 -8.26 -0.82
C THR A 134 -8.22 -8.81 0.17
N ASN A 135 -7.99 -10.02 0.71
CA ASN A 135 -8.88 -10.57 1.75
C ASN A 135 -8.81 -9.79 3.07
N SER A 136 -7.62 -9.30 3.44
CA SER A 136 -7.46 -8.44 4.63
C SER A 136 -8.00 -7.03 4.40
N ASN A 137 -7.80 -6.48 3.21
CA ASN A 137 -8.21 -5.14 2.82
C ASN A 137 -8.88 -5.16 1.43
N PRO A 138 -10.20 -5.38 1.34
CA PRO A 138 -10.90 -5.57 0.06
C PRO A 138 -10.79 -4.42 -0.93
N ASN A 139 -10.42 -3.23 -0.45
CA ASN A 139 -10.19 -2.05 -1.31
C ASN A 139 -8.75 -1.97 -1.81
N SER A 140 -7.86 -2.88 -1.42
CA SER A 140 -6.48 -2.87 -1.89
C SER A 140 -6.40 -3.32 -3.36
N GLU A 141 -5.61 -2.61 -4.14
CA GLU A 141 -5.34 -2.90 -5.55
C GLU A 141 -3.83 -3.00 -5.78
N TRP A 142 -3.14 -3.77 -4.95
CA TRP A 142 -1.68 -3.86 -4.93
C TRP A 142 -1.07 -4.22 -6.28
N GLN A 143 -1.75 -5.05 -7.09
CA GLN A 143 -1.30 -5.44 -8.42
C GLN A 143 -1.12 -4.22 -9.34
N SER A 144 -2.00 -3.22 -9.22
CA SER A 144 -1.97 -2.04 -10.07
C SER A 144 -0.69 -1.22 -9.92
N CYS A 145 -0.06 -1.23 -8.73
CA CYS A 145 1.24 -0.60 -8.49
C CYS A 145 2.34 -1.29 -9.32
N LEU A 146 2.42 -2.63 -9.23
CA LEU A 146 3.43 -3.42 -9.93
C LEU A 146 3.26 -3.33 -11.46
N GLU A 147 2.02 -3.40 -11.95
CA GLU A 147 1.70 -3.27 -13.37
C GLU A 147 2.08 -1.89 -13.92
N HIS A 148 1.76 -0.83 -13.17
CA HIS A 148 2.13 0.54 -13.56
C HIS A 148 3.64 0.73 -13.51
N ALA A 149 4.33 0.21 -12.50
CA ALA A 149 5.78 0.24 -12.38
C ALA A 149 6.48 -0.42 -13.58
N ALA A 150 6.01 -1.58 -14.01
CA ALA A 150 6.50 -2.24 -15.22
C ALA A 150 6.25 -1.39 -16.48
N LYS A 151 5.04 -0.87 -16.61
CA LYS A 151 4.63 -0.03 -17.76
C LYS A 151 5.49 1.22 -17.92
N ILE A 152 5.88 1.87 -16.83
CA ILE A 152 6.74 3.06 -16.87
C ILE A 152 8.24 2.72 -16.93
N GLY A 153 8.61 1.44 -16.93
CA GLY A 153 10.00 0.98 -17.00
C GLY A 153 10.79 1.24 -15.72
N LEU A 154 10.16 1.05 -14.55
CA LEU A 154 10.85 1.10 -13.25
C LEU A 154 11.75 -0.13 -13.06
N GLY A 155 11.32 -1.29 -13.56
CA GLY A 155 12.02 -2.57 -13.43
C GLY A 155 11.28 -3.69 -14.14
N ASN A 156 11.56 -4.93 -13.76
CA ASN A 156 10.99 -6.15 -14.33
C ASN A 156 10.11 -6.89 -13.32
N LEU A 157 9.03 -7.51 -13.81
CA LEU A 157 8.19 -8.39 -12.98
C LEU A 157 8.78 -9.82 -12.87
N GLU A 158 9.65 -10.19 -13.78
CA GLU A 158 10.35 -11.48 -13.74
C GLU A 158 11.61 -11.36 -12.87
N TYR A 159 11.86 -12.41 -12.08
CA TYR A 159 13.03 -12.46 -11.21
C TYR A 159 13.54 -13.91 -11.06
N GLU A 160 14.80 -14.04 -10.72
CA GLU A 160 15.41 -15.26 -10.23
C GLU A 160 15.73 -15.11 -8.74
N LEU A 161 15.19 -16.00 -7.91
CA LEU A 161 15.46 -16.00 -6.48
C LEU A 161 16.65 -16.89 -6.16
N ILE A 162 17.75 -16.26 -5.74
CA ILE A 162 18.95 -16.96 -5.30
C ILE A 162 18.98 -16.95 -3.78
N LYS A 163 18.98 -18.14 -3.18
CA LYS A 163 19.09 -18.29 -1.72
C LYS A 163 20.56 -18.38 -1.31
N VAL A 164 20.97 -17.54 -0.40
CA VAL A 164 22.32 -17.49 0.18
C VAL A 164 22.27 -17.89 1.66
#